data_406d3c64335782db38e412095089bd08
#
_entry.id   406d3c64335782db38e412095089bd08
#
_cell.length_a   1.000
_cell.length_b   1.000
_cell.length_c   1.000
_cell.angle_alpha   90.00
_cell.angle_beta   90.00
_cell.angle_gamma   90.00
#
_symmetry.space_group_name_H-M   'P 1'
#
loop_
_entity.id
_entity.type
_entity.pdbx_description
1 polymer ?
#
loop_
_entity_poly.entity_id
_entity_poly.type
_entity_poly.pdbx_seq_one_letter_code
_entity_poly.pdbx_strand_id
1 'polypeptide(L)'
;MNNLTPAEMVLMKKACEITRDALNYCETLIKPGISTKELDNLVEKFIISSGATPACKGFEGFPASICASVNDVVVHGIPSEQIILKEGDIISIDLVVEYKGLNGDAARTFPVGRISPEKEKLIQVTKECFFEGIKHLAVGHRLGELSHAIEQHAEKNGFSVVRELVGHGIGKSMHEPPNVPNYGKVTDGPIVTDNACLAVEPMINL
;
A
#
# COMPACT_ATOMS: atom_id res chain seq x y z
N MET A 1 10.02 -9.85 -14.30
CA MET A 1 9.78 -9.99 -12.85
C MET A 1 11.01 -10.61 -12.23
N ASN A 2 11.42 -10.13 -11.07
CA ASN A 2 12.49 -10.77 -10.31
C ASN A 2 11.91 -11.98 -9.59
N ASN A 3 12.57 -13.12 -9.74
CA ASN A 3 12.18 -14.34 -9.05
C ASN A 3 13.07 -14.53 -7.83
N LEU A 4 12.50 -14.47 -6.65
CA LEU A 4 13.22 -14.71 -5.40
C LEU A 4 13.50 -16.20 -5.23
N THR A 5 14.65 -16.52 -4.64
CA THR A 5 14.96 -17.89 -4.21
C THR A 5 14.03 -18.33 -3.06
N PRO A 6 13.85 -19.63 -2.81
CA PRO A 6 13.04 -20.09 -1.67
C PRO A 6 13.49 -19.50 -0.32
N ALA A 7 14.78 -19.30 -0.11
CA ALA A 7 15.31 -18.68 1.11
C ALA A 7 14.92 -17.19 1.19
N GLU A 8 15.00 -16.45 0.08
CA GLU A 8 14.58 -15.05 0.01
C GLU A 8 13.07 -14.91 0.19
N MET A 9 12.26 -15.85 -0.32
CA MET A 9 10.81 -15.86 -0.10
C MET A 9 10.43 -15.97 1.38
N VAL A 10 11.20 -16.70 2.18
CA VAL A 10 10.99 -16.75 3.64
C VAL A 10 11.25 -15.39 4.28
N LEU A 11 12.30 -14.69 3.86
CA LEU A 11 12.62 -13.34 4.35
C LEU A 11 11.57 -12.32 3.88
N MET A 12 11.16 -12.38 2.60
CA MET A 12 10.11 -11.54 2.04
C MET A 12 8.80 -11.71 2.83
N LYS A 13 8.39 -12.95 3.09
CA LYS A 13 7.21 -13.22 3.93
C LYS A 13 7.33 -12.56 5.30
N LYS A 14 8.51 -12.64 5.93
CA LYS A 14 8.75 -11.98 7.22
C LYS A 14 8.68 -10.45 7.13
N ALA A 15 9.23 -9.84 6.08
CA ALA A 15 9.09 -8.41 5.83
C ALA A 15 7.61 -8.02 5.70
N CYS A 16 6.82 -8.73 4.88
CA CYS A 16 5.38 -8.50 4.73
C CYS A 16 4.59 -8.71 6.04
N GLU A 17 4.97 -9.69 6.87
CA GLU A 17 4.35 -9.88 8.18
C GLU A 17 4.59 -8.68 9.11
N ILE A 18 5.81 -8.14 9.16
CA ILE A 18 6.12 -6.95 9.96
C ILE A 18 5.38 -5.73 9.40
N THR A 19 5.31 -5.55 8.08
CA THR A 19 4.55 -4.49 7.40
C THR A 19 3.07 -4.55 7.80
N ARG A 20 2.45 -5.73 7.72
CA ARG A 20 1.06 -5.95 8.15
C ARG A 20 0.87 -5.60 9.62
N ASP A 21 1.78 -6.05 10.49
CA ASP A 21 1.68 -5.82 11.93
C ASP A 21 1.87 -4.33 12.28
N ALA A 22 2.73 -3.61 11.53
CA ALA A 22 2.86 -2.16 11.64
C ALA A 22 1.57 -1.43 11.25
N LEU A 23 0.89 -1.84 10.16
CA LEU A 23 -0.43 -1.29 9.79
C LEU A 23 -1.51 -1.61 10.83
N ASN A 24 -1.52 -2.82 11.40
CA ASN A 24 -2.43 -3.16 12.49
C ASN A 24 -2.15 -2.31 13.74
N TYR A 25 -0.89 -2.02 14.02
CA TYR A 25 -0.53 -1.10 15.11
C TYR A 25 -1.00 0.32 14.82
N CYS A 26 -0.86 0.84 13.58
CA CYS A 26 -1.40 2.14 13.19
C CYS A 26 -2.90 2.23 13.49
N GLU A 27 -3.68 1.20 13.19
CA GLU A 27 -5.12 1.16 13.44
C GLU A 27 -5.46 1.43 14.91
N THR A 28 -4.65 0.93 15.85
CA THR A 28 -4.86 1.15 17.29
C THR A 28 -4.53 2.56 17.75
N LEU A 29 -3.75 3.30 16.98
CA LEU A 29 -3.27 4.65 17.31
C LEU A 29 -4.14 5.75 16.68
N ILE A 30 -4.76 5.46 15.54
CA ILE A 30 -5.53 6.44 14.75
C ILE A 30 -6.79 6.85 15.52
N LYS A 31 -6.85 8.13 15.89
CA LYS A 31 -8.00 8.76 16.57
C LYS A 31 -7.95 10.28 16.38
N PRO A 32 -9.07 10.99 16.57
CA PRO A 32 -9.04 12.45 16.60
C PRO A 32 -8.05 12.97 17.62
N GLY A 33 -7.27 13.99 17.25
CA GLY A 33 -6.31 14.65 18.11
C GLY A 33 -4.86 14.16 18.00
N ILE A 34 -4.59 13.01 17.36
CA ILE A 34 -3.20 12.60 17.07
C ILE A 34 -2.66 13.38 15.88
N SER A 35 -1.39 13.79 15.92
CA SER A 35 -0.70 14.33 14.75
C SER A 35 -0.17 13.22 13.87
N THR A 36 -0.06 13.47 12.56
CA THR A 36 0.55 12.51 11.64
C THR A 36 2.04 12.27 11.97
N LYS A 37 2.72 13.27 12.57
CA LYS A 37 4.11 13.11 13.03
C LYS A 37 4.24 12.21 14.26
N GLU A 38 3.32 12.33 15.20
CA GLU A 38 3.29 11.44 16.36
C GLU A 38 3.06 9.99 15.93
N LEU A 39 2.13 9.78 14.99
CA LEU A 39 1.87 8.48 14.39
C LEU A 39 3.12 7.90 13.72
N ASP A 40 3.82 8.69 12.89
CA ASP A 40 5.09 8.32 12.25
C ASP A 40 6.13 7.85 13.28
N ASN A 41 6.34 8.63 14.35
CA ASN A 41 7.31 8.33 15.38
C ASN A 41 7.01 7.02 16.15
N LEU A 42 5.73 6.73 16.38
CA LEU A 42 5.30 5.51 17.07
C LEU A 42 5.47 4.29 16.17
N VAL A 43 5.11 4.39 14.90
CA VAL A 43 5.25 3.31 13.92
C VAL A 43 6.73 3.02 13.61
N GLU A 44 7.57 4.05 13.51
CA GLU A 44 9.02 3.87 13.37
C GLU A 44 9.60 3.03 14.51
N LYS A 45 9.24 3.36 15.75
CA LYS A 45 9.69 2.60 16.93
C LYS A 45 9.21 1.14 16.88
N PHE A 46 7.98 0.92 16.45
CA PHE A 46 7.43 -0.43 16.29
C PHE A 46 8.24 -1.24 15.26
N ILE A 47 8.51 -0.68 14.08
CA ILE A 47 9.27 -1.36 13.02
C ILE A 47 10.68 -1.71 13.51
N ILE A 48 11.38 -0.75 14.15
CA ILE A 48 12.73 -0.96 14.69
C ILE A 48 12.72 -2.03 15.78
N SER A 49 11.74 -2.00 16.69
CA SER A 49 11.62 -3.01 17.75
C SER A 49 11.33 -4.42 17.23
N SER A 50 10.77 -4.51 16.03
CA SER A 50 10.54 -5.78 15.32
C SER A 50 11.78 -6.33 14.62
N GLY A 51 12.93 -5.65 14.76
CA GLY A 51 14.21 -6.04 14.16
C GLY A 51 14.30 -5.74 12.65
N ALA A 52 13.55 -4.74 12.19
CA ALA A 52 13.47 -4.32 10.78
C ALA A 52 13.76 -2.82 10.64
N THR A 53 13.87 -2.35 9.40
CA THR A 53 14.17 -0.95 9.07
C THR A 53 12.98 -0.33 8.33
N PRO A 54 12.52 0.90 8.69
CA PRO A 54 11.54 1.64 7.91
C PRO A 54 12.19 2.14 6.61
N ALA A 55 11.89 1.49 5.49
CA ALA A 55 12.60 1.72 4.23
C ALA A 55 12.20 3.01 3.52
N CYS A 56 11.04 3.59 3.82
CA CYS A 56 10.64 4.90 3.27
C CYS A 56 11.56 6.02 3.72
N LYS A 57 12.10 5.95 4.96
CA LYS A 57 12.90 7.04 5.55
C LYS A 57 14.25 7.17 4.85
N GLY A 58 14.45 8.31 4.21
CA GLY A 58 15.66 8.60 3.43
C GLY A 58 15.59 8.14 1.96
N PHE A 59 14.60 7.34 1.59
CA PHE A 59 14.42 6.94 0.20
C PHE A 59 14.07 8.17 -0.66
N GLU A 60 14.89 8.44 -1.67
CA GLU A 60 14.78 9.64 -2.52
C GLU A 60 14.61 10.97 -1.73
N GLY A 61 15.13 11.01 -0.51
CA GLY A 61 15.03 12.19 0.36
C GLY A 61 13.74 12.29 1.18
N PHE A 62 12.87 11.27 1.17
CA PHE A 62 11.65 11.26 1.97
C PHE A 62 11.98 11.31 3.48
N PRO A 63 11.38 12.24 4.27
CA PRO A 63 11.87 12.55 5.61
C PRO A 63 11.28 11.69 6.74
N ALA A 64 10.41 10.74 6.44
CA ALA A 64 9.62 10.01 7.42
C ALA A 64 9.59 8.49 7.18
N SER A 65 9.14 7.74 8.14
CA SER A 65 9.07 6.27 8.10
C SER A 65 7.80 5.74 7.46
N ILE A 66 6.74 6.56 7.44
CA ILE A 66 5.46 6.27 6.80
C ILE A 66 5.04 7.42 5.89
N CYS A 67 4.26 7.14 4.85
CA CYS A 67 3.43 8.14 4.20
C CYS A 67 2.09 8.23 4.96
N ALA A 68 1.64 9.44 5.26
CA ALA A 68 0.41 9.72 6.00
C ALA A 68 -0.48 10.68 5.22
N SER A 69 -1.30 10.12 4.33
CA SER A 69 -2.08 10.88 3.35
C SER A 69 -3.51 11.07 3.85
N VAL A 70 -3.86 12.32 4.20
CA VAL A 70 -5.16 12.66 4.80
C VAL A 70 -6.10 13.22 3.75
N ASN A 71 -7.32 12.70 3.68
CA ASN A 71 -8.41 13.14 2.80
C ASN A 71 -7.98 13.21 1.32
N ASP A 72 -7.83 14.42 0.76
CA ASP A 72 -7.55 14.65 -0.66
C ASP A 72 -6.09 14.38 -1.07
N VAL A 73 -5.21 14.10 -0.11
CA VAL A 73 -3.84 13.70 -0.40
C VAL A 73 -3.86 12.24 -0.85
N VAL A 74 -3.61 12.00 -2.12
CA VAL A 74 -3.73 10.65 -2.72
C VAL A 74 -2.68 9.70 -2.15
N VAL A 75 -1.39 10.09 -2.22
CA VAL A 75 -0.24 9.33 -1.72
C VAL A 75 0.86 10.27 -1.23
N HIS A 76 1.90 9.70 -0.60
CA HIS A 76 3.14 10.38 -0.21
C HIS A 76 2.94 11.58 0.74
N GLY A 77 1.86 11.60 1.52
CA GLY A 77 1.66 12.62 2.54
C GLY A 77 2.80 12.60 3.56
N ILE A 78 3.49 13.75 3.73
CA ILE A 78 4.60 13.87 4.67
C ILE A 78 4.04 14.09 6.08
N PRO A 79 4.37 13.23 7.05
CA PRO A 79 3.97 13.40 8.44
C PRO A 79 4.41 14.74 9.03
N SER A 80 3.49 15.44 9.68
CA SER A 80 3.69 16.78 10.25
C SER A 80 3.04 16.93 11.63
N GLU A 81 3.66 17.68 12.53
CA GLU A 81 3.05 18.08 13.81
C GLU A 81 1.84 19.00 13.64
N GLN A 82 1.74 19.68 12.48
CA GLN A 82 0.65 20.60 12.17
C GLN A 82 -0.58 19.90 11.61
N ILE A 83 -0.44 18.67 11.12
CA ILE A 83 -1.56 17.87 10.59
C ILE A 83 -2.10 17.00 11.72
N ILE A 84 -3.16 17.50 12.35
CA ILE A 84 -3.87 16.81 13.44
C ILE A 84 -5.13 16.16 12.89
N LEU A 85 -5.27 14.86 13.11
CA LEU A 85 -6.45 14.11 12.65
C LEU A 85 -7.71 14.56 13.38
N LYS A 86 -8.80 14.65 12.64
CA LYS A 86 -10.11 15.11 13.12
C LYS A 86 -11.17 14.05 12.88
N GLU A 87 -12.23 14.10 13.67
CA GLU A 87 -13.45 13.32 13.41
C GLU A 87 -13.95 13.55 11.99
N GLY A 88 -14.20 12.48 11.26
CA GLY A 88 -14.65 12.52 9.87
C GLY A 88 -13.54 12.49 8.82
N ASP A 89 -12.27 12.57 9.20
CA ASP A 89 -11.16 12.36 8.27
C ASP A 89 -11.03 10.88 7.86
N ILE A 90 -10.40 10.65 6.72
CA ILE A 90 -9.80 9.37 6.36
C ILE A 90 -8.30 9.57 6.21
N ILE A 91 -7.51 8.57 6.56
CA ILE A 91 -6.06 8.62 6.40
C ILE A 91 -5.55 7.34 5.77
N SER A 92 -4.81 7.47 4.67
CA SER A 92 -4.07 6.37 4.07
C SER A 92 -2.66 6.34 4.65
N ILE A 93 -2.33 5.23 5.30
CA ILE A 93 -0.98 4.93 5.77
C ILE A 93 -0.36 3.95 4.80
N ASP A 94 0.79 4.34 4.29
CA ASP A 94 1.60 3.54 3.38
C ASP A 94 3.01 3.44 3.94
N LEU A 95 3.54 2.23 4.03
CA LEU A 95 4.85 1.99 4.63
C LEU A 95 5.54 0.77 4.04
N VAL A 96 6.85 0.90 3.92
CA VAL A 96 7.73 -0.17 3.47
C VAL A 96 8.67 -0.57 4.59
N VAL A 97 8.72 -1.87 4.85
CA VAL A 97 9.62 -2.46 5.86
C VAL A 97 10.70 -3.26 5.16
N GLU A 98 11.96 -2.91 5.41
CA GLU A 98 13.09 -3.74 5.00
C GLU A 98 13.44 -4.72 6.12
N TYR A 99 13.49 -6.01 5.78
CA TYR A 99 13.96 -7.07 6.67
C TYR A 99 15.00 -7.95 5.98
N LYS A 100 16.26 -7.86 6.44
CA LYS A 100 17.40 -8.61 5.92
C LYS A 100 17.55 -8.53 4.40
N GLY A 101 17.42 -7.33 3.86
CA GLY A 101 17.60 -7.03 2.44
C GLY A 101 16.39 -7.29 1.56
N LEU A 102 15.22 -7.61 2.11
CA LEU A 102 13.94 -7.75 1.40
C LEU A 102 12.93 -6.72 1.90
N ASN A 103 12.18 -6.11 0.99
CA ASN A 103 11.21 -5.07 1.27
C ASN A 103 9.79 -5.62 1.22
N GLY A 104 9.02 -5.42 2.28
CA GLY A 104 7.59 -5.66 2.30
C GLY A 104 6.85 -4.32 2.28
N ASP A 105 5.90 -4.17 1.39
CA ASP A 105 5.17 -2.94 1.10
C ASP A 105 3.67 -3.15 1.26
N ALA A 106 3.00 -2.25 1.96
CA ALA A 106 1.54 -2.24 2.03
C ALA A 106 1.00 -0.88 2.48
N ALA A 107 -0.19 -0.57 1.97
CA ALA A 107 -0.97 0.59 2.37
C ALA A 107 -2.35 0.17 2.89
N ARG A 108 -2.91 1.00 3.76
CA ARG A 108 -4.30 0.86 4.21
C ARG A 108 -4.89 2.22 4.56
N THR A 109 -6.15 2.41 4.17
CA THR A 109 -6.91 3.60 4.56
C THR A 109 -7.77 3.32 5.78
N PHE A 110 -7.68 4.22 6.76
CA PHE A 110 -8.38 4.12 8.04
C PHE A 110 -9.36 5.30 8.22
N PRO A 111 -10.55 5.04 8.77
CA PRO A 111 -11.44 6.11 9.22
C PRO A 111 -10.92 6.73 10.52
N VAL A 112 -11.14 8.02 10.71
CA VAL A 112 -10.86 8.75 11.96
C VAL A 112 -12.19 9.06 12.63
N GLY A 113 -12.56 8.24 13.62
CA GLY A 113 -13.87 8.31 14.24
C GLY A 113 -14.99 7.94 13.26
N ARG A 114 -16.10 8.68 13.28
CA ARG A 114 -17.23 8.49 12.35
C ARG A 114 -16.99 9.23 11.05
N ILE A 115 -17.07 8.54 9.94
CA ILE A 115 -16.93 9.12 8.60
C ILE A 115 -18.28 9.07 7.86
N SER A 116 -18.36 9.76 6.72
CA SER A 116 -19.55 9.74 5.88
C SER A 116 -19.74 8.38 5.19
N PRO A 117 -20.99 7.98 4.86
CA PRO A 117 -21.25 6.74 4.10
C PRO A 117 -20.51 6.68 2.75
N GLU A 118 -20.27 7.83 2.12
CA GLU A 118 -19.52 7.92 0.87
C GLU A 118 -18.04 7.55 1.07
N LYS A 119 -17.41 8.05 2.15
CA LYS A 119 -16.04 7.68 2.52
C LYS A 119 -15.94 6.21 2.95
N GLU A 120 -16.93 5.69 3.68
CA GLU A 120 -17.00 4.27 4.01
C GLU A 120 -17.05 3.40 2.75
N LYS A 121 -17.91 3.77 1.79
CA LYS A 121 -18.04 3.09 0.50
C LYS A 121 -16.72 3.16 -0.28
N LEU A 122 -16.04 4.31 -0.31
CA LEU A 122 -14.76 4.47 -1.00
C LEU A 122 -13.70 3.51 -0.43
N ILE A 123 -13.53 3.47 0.89
CA ILE A 123 -12.59 2.57 1.57
C ILE A 123 -12.93 1.10 1.25
N GLN A 124 -14.20 0.74 1.35
CA GLN A 124 -14.65 -0.63 1.11
C GLN A 124 -14.42 -1.06 -0.34
N VAL A 125 -14.80 -0.23 -1.30
CA VAL A 125 -14.62 -0.53 -2.73
C VAL A 125 -13.14 -0.59 -3.10
N THR A 126 -12.29 0.29 -2.56
CA THR A 126 -10.85 0.23 -2.77
C THR A 126 -10.25 -1.09 -2.28
N LYS A 127 -10.66 -1.52 -1.09
CA LYS A 127 -10.28 -2.83 -0.55
C LYS A 127 -10.77 -3.98 -1.45
N GLU A 128 -11.99 -3.91 -1.94
CA GLU A 128 -12.55 -4.91 -2.85
C GLU A 128 -11.80 -4.94 -4.18
N CYS A 129 -11.39 -3.79 -4.73
CA CYS A 129 -10.56 -3.70 -5.94
C CYS A 129 -9.28 -4.54 -5.82
N PHE A 130 -8.60 -4.46 -4.68
CA PHE A 130 -7.42 -5.29 -4.41
C PHE A 130 -7.77 -6.78 -4.50
N PHE A 131 -8.82 -7.23 -3.80
CA PHE A 131 -9.19 -8.64 -3.79
C PHE A 131 -9.72 -9.13 -5.14
N GLU A 132 -10.45 -8.29 -5.89
CA GLU A 132 -10.87 -8.63 -7.25
C GLU A 132 -9.66 -8.79 -8.18
N GLY A 133 -8.70 -7.86 -8.09
CA GLY A 133 -7.47 -7.93 -8.89
C GLY A 133 -6.67 -9.20 -8.63
N ILE A 134 -6.36 -9.50 -7.37
CA ILE A 134 -5.49 -10.64 -7.04
C ILE A 134 -6.09 -12.01 -7.37
N LYS A 135 -7.40 -12.13 -7.62
CA LYS A 135 -8.00 -13.38 -8.15
C LYS A 135 -7.40 -13.78 -9.50
N HIS A 136 -6.88 -12.82 -10.24
CA HIS A 136 -6.26 -13.02 -11.54
C HIS A 136 -4.72 -13.11 -11.46
N LEU A 137 -4.14 -13.03 -10.26
CA LEU A 137 -2.70 -13.10 -10.05
C LEU A 137 -2.25 -14.55 -9.86
N ALA A 138 -2.10 -15.26 -10.97
CA ALA A 138 -1.62 -16.62 -10.99
C ALA A 138 -0.53 -16.80 -12.05
N VAL A 139 0.37 -17.77 -11.81
CA VAL A 139 1.43 -18.12 -12.78
C VAL A 139 0.81 -18.46 -14.14
N GLY A 140 1.33 -17.84 -15.20
CA GLY A 140 0.82 -18.00 -16.55
C GLY A 140 -0.24 -17.00 -16.97
N HIS A 141 -0.87 -16.26 -16.05
CA HIS A 141 -1.79 -15.15 -16.34
C HIS A 141 -1.04 -13.88 -16.72
N ARG A 142 -1.67 -13.00 -17.46
CA ARG A 142 -1.11 -11.67 -17.75
C ARG A 142 -1.43 -10.70 -16.64
N LEU A 143 -0.48 -9.82 -16.33
CA LEU A 143 -0.66 -8.79 -15.30
C LEU A 143 -1.83 -7.85 -15.63
N GLY A 144 -2.11 -7.61 -16.90
CA GLY A 144 -3.26 -6.83 -17.37
C GLY A 144 -4.63 -7.40 -16.95
N GLU A 145 -4.73 -8.70 -16.67
CA GLU A 145 -5.97 -9.29 -16.17
C GLU A 145 -6.30 -8.76 -14.74
N LEU A 146 -5.28 -8.67 -13.88
CA LEU A 146 -5.37 -8.04 -12.56
C LEU A 146 -5.75 -6.56 -12.70
N SER A 147 -5.02 -5.81 -13.53
CA SER A 147 -5.22 -4.37 -13.72
C SER A 147 -6.64 -4.06 -14.22
N HIS A 148 -7.11 -4.83 -15.19
CA HIS A 148 -8.46 -4.71 -15.75
C HIS A 148 -9.55 -5.00 -14.69
N ALA A 149 -9.36 -6.03 -13.88
CA ALA A 149 -10.33 -6.39 -12.83
C ALA A 149 -10.47 -5.28 -11.78
N ILE A 150 -9.36 -4.63 -11.40
CA ILE A 150 -9.36 -3.46 -10.49
C ILE A 150 -10.18 -2.32 -11.10
N GLU A 151 -9.87 -1.92 -12.33
CA GLU A 151 -10.55 -0.82 -13.02
C GLU A 151 -12.06 -1.10 -13.13
N GLN A 152 -12.43 -2.28 -13.61
CA GLN A 152 -13.84 -2.65 -13.76
C GLN A 152 -14.62 -2.65 -12.44
N HIS A 153 -13.98 -3.07 -11.35
CA HIS A 153 -14.64 -3.06 -10.04
C HIS A 153 -14.84 -1.61 -9.54
N ALA A 154 -13.85 -0.75 -9.69
CA ALA A 154 -13.95 0.66 -9.30
C ALA A 154 -15.05 1.38 -10.10
N GLU A 155 -15.02 1.28 -11.43
CA GLU A 155 -15.99 1.93 -12.33
C GLU A 155 -17.42 1.43 -12.11
N LYS A 156 -17.62 0.12 -11.92
CA LYS A 156 -18.94 -0.46 -11.60
C LYS A 156 -19.55 0.12 -10.32
N ASN A 157 -18.72 0.55 -9.39
CA ASN A 157 -19.14 1.15 -8.13
C ASN A 157 -19.25 2.69 -8.20
N GLY A 158 -18.96 3.30 -9.36
CA GLY A 158 -19.07 4.73 -9.62
C GLY A 158 -17.83 5.54 -9.22
N PHE A 159 -16.69 4.86 -9.06
CA PHE A 159 -15.40 5.47 -8.74
C PHE A 159 -14.45 5.43 -9.93
N SER A 160 -13.32 6.13 -9.83
CA SER A 160 -12.27 6.16 -10.84
C SER A 160 -10.93 5.71 -10.28
N VAL A 161 -10.07 5.18 -11.15
CA VAL A 161 -8.70 4.79 -10.79
C VAL A 161 -7.71 5.91 -11.09
N VAL A 162 -6.73 6.12 -10.23
CA VAL A 162 -5.59 6.99 -10.50
C VAL A 162 -4.72 6.34 -11.58
N ARG A 163 -4.32 7.12 -12.60
CA ARG A 163 -3.58 6.61 -13.76
C ARG A 163 -2.10 6.99 -13.77
N GLU A 164 -1.74 8.04 -13.05
CA GLU A 164 -0.38 8.58 -13.00
C GLU A 164 0.55 7.76 -12.10
N LEU A 165 -0.02 7.02 -11.17
CA LEU A 165 0.68 6.22 -10.18
C LEU A 165 0.24 4.77 -10.29
N VAL A 166 1.18 3.86 -10.06
CA VAL A 166 0.98 2.43 -10.26
C VAL A 166 1.73 1.62 -9.20
N GLY A 167 1.28 0.43 -8.92
CA GLY A 167 2.05 -0.54 -8.17
C GLY A 167 3.27 -1.04 -8.94
N HIS A 168 4.05 -1.92 -8.36
CA HIS A 168 5.37 -2.30 -8.89
C HIS A 168 5.80 -3.71 -8.47
N GLY A 169 6.83 -4.22 -9.12
CA GLY A 169 7.61 -5.33 -8.60
C GLY A 169 8.35 -4.91 -7.33
N ILE A 170 8.60 -5.85 -6.43
CA ILE A 170 9.29 -5.57 -5.16
C ILE A 170 10.16 -6.75 -4.76
N GLY A 171 11.26 -6.47 -4.05
CA GLY A 171 12.19 -7.51 -3.61
C GLY A 171 13.35 -6.93 -2.84
N LYS A 172 14.55 -7.00 -3.39
CA LYS A 172 15.76 -6.40 -2.81
C LYS A 172 15.75 -4.88 -2.91
N SER A 173 15.10 -4.35 -3.95
CA SER A 173 14.79 -2.93 -4.06
C SER A 173 13.33 -2.70 -3.73
N MET A 174 13.01 -1.52 -3.21
CA MET A 174 11.63 -1.09 -2.94
C MET A 174 10.82 -1.12 -4.23
N HIS A 175 11.35 -0.51 -5.28
CA HIS A 175 10.70 -0.49 -6.59
C HIS A 175 11.51 -1.32 -7.60
N GLU A 176 10.88 -2.31 -8.18
CA GLU A 176 11.44 -3.18 -9.22
C GLU A 176 10.42 -3.33 -10.38
N PRO A 177 10.88 -3.61 -11.60
CA PRO A 177 9.95 -3.95 -12.68
C PRO A 177 9.21 -5.28 -12.38
N PRO A 178 7.97 -5.44 -12.87
CA PRO A 178 7.23 -4.55 -13.76
C PRO A 178 6.43 -3.48 -13.02
N ASN A 179 5.97 -2.46 -13.74
CA ASN A 179 4.86 -1.63 -13.27
C ASN A 179 3.57 -2.46 -13.19
N VAL A 180 2.73 -2.16 -12.20
CA VAL A 180 1.45 -2.82 -11.91
C VAL A 180 0.32 -1.76 -11.96
N PRO A 181 -0.14 -1.37 -13.14
CA PRO A 181 -1.23 -0.39 -13.26
C PRO A 181 -2.53 -0.91 -12.65
N ASN A 182 -3.36 0.01 -12.17
CA ASN A 182 -4.70 -0.29 -11.68
C ASN A 182 -5.77 -0.21 -12.80
N TYR A 183 -5.35 -0.19 -14.05
CA TYR A 183 -6.18 -0.06 -15.25
C TYR A 183 -5.49 -0.72 -16.44
N GLY A 184 -6.26 -1.02 -17.49
CA GLY A 184 -5.72 -1.53 -18.74
C GLY A 184 -6.54 -2.66 -19.34
N LYS A 185 -5.97 -3.29 -20.36
CA LYS A 185 -6.58 -4.43 -21.05
C LYS A 185 -6.05 -5.75 -20.49
N VAL A 186 -6.86 -6.79 -20.56
CA VAL A 186 -6.47 -8.15 -20.14
C VAL A 186 -5.22 -8.67 -20.88
N THR A 187 -4.91 -8.13 -22.06
CA THR A 187 -3.75 -8.50 -22.87
C THR A 187 -2.47 -7.76 -22.49
N ASP A 188 -2.55 -6.78 -21.62
CA ASP A 188 -1.42 -5.91 -21.28
C ASP A 188 -0.46 -6.56 -20.29
N GLY A 189 0.75 -6.02 -20.22
CA GLY A 189 1.77 -6.40 -19.26
C GLY A 189 2.38 -7.78 -19.48
N PRO A 190 3.36 -8.15 -18.65
CA PRO A 190 4.05 -9.43 -18.72
C PRO A 190 3.19 -10.57 -18.16
N ILE A 191 3.61 -11.79 -18.44
CA ILE A 191 3.08 -13.01 -17.81
C ILE A 191 3.67 -13.13 -16.41
N VAL A 192 2.82 -13.44 -15.44
CA VAL A 192 3.21 -13.69 -14.06
C VAL A 192 4.04 -14.97 -13.98
N THR A 193 5.20 -14.87 -13.36
CA THR A 193 6.13 -15.99 -13.15
C THR A 193 6.12 -16.46 -11.70
N ASP A 194 6.60 -17.66 -11.47
CA ASP A 194 6.72 -18.21 -10.12
C ASP A 194 7.71 -17.39 -9.26
N ASN A 195 7.44 -17.34 -7.95
CA ASN A 195 8.26 -16.58 -6.97
C ASN A 195 8.45 -15.08 -7.29
N ALA A 196 7.58 -14.49 -8.10
CA ALA A 196 7.52 -13.06 -8.29
C ALA A 196 6.81 -12.38 -7.10
N CYS A 197 7.32 -11.21 -6.69
CA CYS A 197 6.67 -10.38 -5.68
C CYS A 197 6.25 -9.06 -6.29
N LEU A 198 5.03 -8.65 -5.99
CA LEU A 198 4.40 -7.43 -6.53
C LEU A 198 3.73 -6.65 -5.41
N ALA A 199 3.89 -5.34 -5.44
CA ALA A 199 3.04 -4.40 -4.72
C ALA A 199 1.84 -4.08 -5.62
N VAL A 200 0.65 -4.42 -5.15
CA VAL A 200 -0.63 -4.16 -5.84
C VAL A 200 -1.35 -3.07 -5.07
N GLU A 201 -1.48 -1.90 -5.65
CA GLU A 201 -1.84 -0.68 -4.94
C GLU A 201 -3.01 0.05 -5.62
N PRO A 202 -4.25 -0.42 -5.44
CA PRO A 202 -5.40 0.30 -5.96
C PRO A 202 -5.51 1.69 -5.32
N MET A 203 -5.41 2.73 -6.15
CA MET A 203 -5.64 4.13 -5.79
C MET A 203 -6.92 4.58 -6.46
N ILE A 204 -7.96 4.78 -5.65
CA ILE A 204 -9.34 4.98 -6.10
C ILE A 204 -9.85 6.32 -5.62
N ASN A 205 -10.45 7.07 -6.53
CA ASN A 205 -11.04 8.39 -6.29
C ASN A 205 -12.56 8.38 -6.47
N LEU A 206 -13.19 9.33 -5.78
CA LEU A 206 -14.61 9.70 -5.98
C LEU A 206 -14.87 10.20 -7.39
#